data_73de263a00c499176fd49e4e55da5b70
#
_entry.id   73de263a00c499176fd49e4e55da5b70
#
_cell.length_a   1.000
_cell.length_b   1.000
_cell.length_c   1.000
_cell.angle_alpha   90.00
_cell.angle_beta   90.00
_cell.angle_gamma   90.00
#
_symmetry.space_group_name_H-M   'P 1'
#
loop_
_entity.id
_entity.type
_entity.pdbx_description
1 polymer ?
#
loop_
_entity_poly.entity_id
_entity_poly.type
_entity_poly.pdbx_seq_one_letter_code
_entity_poly.pdbx_strand_id
1 'polypeptide(L)'
;MLGAEIAVDDWGGFDIMLLNNDLNVRAVLHAAKLDWVASPTRGVDRRMLFRIGDEKARATSIVRYAPGSRFPHHDHPGGEEFFVLEGTFQDETGDFHAGSYVRNPPGTGHAPGSQEGCTIFVKLWQFRQDDQERITRRPGEGEQADLSPGVLASTVLFDNGHERVRLEDWEPGARLRLDNPDGLELLVLADGFSDGREAFERQSWLRLPAGSPLNARVGPDGATIWLKAAPLFLDNVVQF
;
A
#
# COMPACT_ATOMS: atom_id res chain seq x y z
N MET A 1 12.49 6.94 -18.43
CA MET A 1 13.52 6.99 -17.37
C MET A 1 13.14 8.14 -16.44
N LEU A 2 12.46 7.84 -15.33
CA LEU A 2 12.26 8.80 -14.25
C LEU A 2 13.34 8.47 -13.22
N GLY A 3 14.37 9.32 -13.18
CA GLY A 3 15.47 9.18 -12.25
C GLY A 3 15.03 9.48 -10.82
N ALA A 4 15.45 8.67 -9.86
CA ALA A 4 15.45 9.06 -8.47
C ALA A 4 16.38 10.26 -8.34
N GLU A 5 15.87 11.43 -7.98
CA GLU A 5 16.72 12.58 -7.63
C GLU A 5 17.34 12.31 -6.27
N ILE A 6 18.66 12.23 -6.26
CA ILE A 6 19.46 12.26 -5.03
C ILE A 6 19.71 13.72 -4.75
N ALA A 7 19.02 14.29 -3.78
CA ALA A 7 19.30 15.64 -3.29
C ALA A 7 20.55 15.58 -2.39
N VAL A 8 21.61 16.29 -2.77
CA VAL A 8 22.86 16.41 -1.99
C VAL A 8 22.78 17.72 -1.20
N ASP A 9 22.67 17.62 0.12
CA ASP A 9 22.85 18.77 0.99
C ASP A 9 24.33 18.95 1.36
N ASP A 10 24.81 20.19 1.28
CA ASP A 10 26.21 20.62 1.50
C ASP A 10 26.71 20.49 2.98
N TRP A 11 25.99 19.79 3.84
CA TRP A 11 26.29 19.60 5.25
C TRP A 11 26.40 18.13 5.62
N GLY A 12 27.38 17.39 5.14
CA GLY A 12 27.85 16.09 5.67
C GLY A 12 26.76 15.12 6.20
N GLY A 13 25.52 15.24 5.74
CA GLY A 13 24.36 14.44 6.14
C GLY A 13 24.25 13.21 5.24
N PHE A 14 23.84 12.10 5.81
CA PHE A 14 23.51 10.87 5.10
C PHE A 14 22.45 11.17 4.05
N ASP A 15 22.68 10.74 2.79
CA ASP A 15 21.72 10.89 1.69
C ASP A 15 20.43 10.12 2.02
N ILE A 16 19.38 10.84 2.43
CA ILE A 16 18.07 10.25 2.68
C ILE A 16 17.43 9.91 1.33
N MET A 17 17.04 8.66 1.15
CA MET A 17 16.31 8.25 -0.05
C MET A 17 14.91 8.85 -0.06
N LEU A 18 14.60 9.63 -1.10
CA LEU A 18 13.31 10.26 -1.34
C LEU A 18 12.71 9.72 -2.64
N LEU A 19 11.46 9.22 -2.55
CA LEU A 19 10.71 8.75 -3.72
C LEU A 19 9.24 9.15 -3.57
N ASN A 20 8.72 9.91 -4.52
CA ASN A 20 7.34 10.41 -4.49
C ASN A 20 6.99 11.09 -3.15
N ASN A 21 7.95 11.79 -2.55
CA ASN A 21 7.88 12.33 -1.20
C ASN A 21 7.04 13.62 -1.08
N ASP A 22 6.72 14.31 -2.17
CA ASP A 22 5.78 15.43 -2.13
C ASP A 22 4.34 14.90 -2.08
N LEU A 23 3.72 15.03 -0.92
CA LEU A 23 2.36 14.58 -0.65
C LEU A 23 1.28 15.54 -1.19
N ASN A 24 1.67 16.72 -1.67
CA ASN A 24 0.76 17.70 -2.30
C ASN A 24 0.55 17.44 -3.79
N VAL A 25 1.30 16.51 -4.37
CA VAL A 25 1.19 16.19 -5.80
C VAL A 25 0.69 14.77 -6.01
N ARG A 26 0.02 14.60 -7.15
CA ARG A 26 -0.37 13.29 -7.65
C ARG A 26 0.88 12.46 -7.95
N ALA A 27 0.94 11.25 -7.43
CA ALA A 27 1.99 10.28 -7.72
C ALA A 27 1.41 9.01 -8.34
N VAL A 28 2.08 8.49 -9.37
CA VAL A 28 1.68 7.25 -10.07
C VAL A 28 2.91 6.41 -10.34
N LEU A 29 2.79 5.11 -10.09
CA LEU A 29 3.76 4.11 -10.54
C LEU A 29 3.04 2.86 -11.03
N HIS A 30 3.46 2.36 -12.18
CA HIS A 30 3.06 1.06 -12.70
C HIS A 30 4.05 0.00 -12.21
N ALA A 31 3.83 -0.49 -10.99
CA ALA A 31 4.82 -1.34 -10.31
C ALA A 31 5.14 -2.62 -11.08
N ALA A 32 4.21 -3.18 -11.84
CA ALA A 32 4.47 -4.34 -12.70
C ALA A 32 5.59 -4.09 -13.73
N LYS A 33 5.82 -2.83 -14.11
CA LYS A 33 6.85 -2.41 -15.09
C LYS A 33 8.18 -2.02 -14.44
N LEU A 34 8.25 -2.00 -13.10
CA LEU A 34 9.47 -1.70 -12.37
C LEU A 34 10.31 -2.97 -12.19
N ASP A 35 11.63 -2.81 -12.24
CA ASP A 35 12.55 -3.87 -11.85
C ASP A 35 12.45 -4.15 -10.34
N TRP A 36 12.69 -5.40 -9.97
CA TRP A 36 12.86 -5.77 -8.58
C TRP A 36 14.23 -5.35 -8.07
N VAL A 37 14.25 -4.63 -6.96
CA VAL A 37 15.47 -4.19 -6.28
C VAL A 37 15.67 -5.05 -5.05
N ALA A 38 16.83 -5.71 -4.94
CA ALA A 38 17.15 -6.50 -3.77
C ALA A 38 17.14 -5.66 -2.49
N SER A 39 16.52 -6.17 -1.44
CA SER A 39 16.64 -5.64 -0.08
C SER A 39 18.00 -6.01 0.50
N PRO A 40 18.53 -5.28 1.50
CA PRO A 40 19.66 -5.76 2.30
C PRO A 40 19.41 -7.14 2.93
N THR A 41 18.16 -7.46 3.20
CA THR A 41 17.76 -8.78 3.72
C THR A 41 17.69 -9.79 2.57
N ARG A 42 18.54 -10.80 2.63
CA ARG A 42 18.60 -11.85 1.59
C ARG A 42 17.27 -12.57 1.43
N GLY A 43 16.83 -12.75 0.18
CA GLY A 43 15.55 -13.40 -0.15
C GLY A 43 14.35 -12.47 -0.11
N VAL A 44 14.59 -11.16 -0.04
CA VAL A 44 13.57 -10.12 -0.14
C VAL A 44 13.92 -9.17 -1.28
N ASP A 45 12.98 -8.96 -2.19
CA ASP A 45 13.08 -7.97 -3.26
C ASP A 45 11.95 -6.95 -3.11
N ARG A 46 12.20 -5.73 -3.55
CA ARG A 46 11.26 -4.59 -3.41
C ARG A 46 11.01 -3.88 -4.74
N ARG A 47 9.79 -3.42 -4.93
CA ARG A 47 9.40 -2.35 -5.85
C ARG A 47 8.91 -1.19 -5.02
N MET A 48 9.71 -0.16 -4.87
CA MET A 48 9.40 0.98 -4.03
C MET A 48 8.44 1.92 -4.76
N LEU A 49 7.37 2.37 -4.07
CA LEU A 49 6.34 3.25 -4.61
C LEU A 49 6.39 4.64 -3.99
N PHE A 50 6.65 4.69 -2.70
CA PHE A 50 6.83 5.90 -1.92
C PHE A 50 7.89 5.65 -0.85
N ARG A 51 8.76 6.66 -0.59
CA ARG A 51 9.76 6.54 0.45
C ARG A 51 10.25 7.89 0.95
N ILE A 52 10.39 8.00 2.27
CA ILE A 52 11.12 9.02 2.98
C ILE A 52 11.97 8.30 4.02
N GLY A 53 13.29 8.33 3.86
CA GLY A 53 14.24 7.63 4.74
C GLY A 53 14.94 6.46 4.06
N ASP A 54 15.99 5.95 4.71
CA ASP A 54 16.81 4.84 4.22
C ASP A 54 16.25 3.47 4.63
N GLU A 55 16.94 2.72 5.51
CA GLU A 55 16.43 1.44 6.00
C GLU A 55 15.28 1.62 6.99
N LYS A 56 15.34 2.64 7.86
CA LYS A 56 14.17 3.12 8.59
C LYS A 56 13.49 4.16 7.72
N ALA A 57 12.26 3.92 7.32
CA ALA A 57 11.60 4.78 6.37
C ALA A 57 10.09 4.76 6.49
N ARG A 58 9.48 5.92 6.29
CA ARG A 58 8.08 6.00 5.89
C ARG A 58 7.97 5.53 4.45
N ALA A 59 7.39 4.36 4.20
CA ALA A 59 7.46 3.73 2.90
C ALA A 59 6.17 2.99 2.51
N THR A 60 5.92 2.96 1.20
CA THR A 60 4.96 2.06 0.54
C THR A 60 5.71 1.29 -0.53
N SER A 61 5.57 -0.04 -0.54
CA SER A 61 6.29 -0.91 -1.47
C SER A 61 5.47 -2.15 -1.82
N ILE A 62 5.76 -2.74 -2.98
CA ILE A 62 5.46 -4.15 -3.22
C ILE A 62 6.72 -4.94 -2.88
N VAL A 63 6.58 -5.93 -2.01
CA VAL A 63 7.69 -6.73 -1.49
C VAL A 63 7.46 -8.20 -1.83
N ARG A 64 8.49 -8.85 -2.36
CA ARG A 64 8.48 -10.26 -2.69
C ARG A 64 9.43 -11.02 -1.76
N TYR A 65 8.92 -12.09 -1.17
CA TYR A 65 9.65 -13.05 -0.35
C TYR A 65 9.95 -14.29 -1.18
N ALA A 66 11.20 -14.72 -1.19
CA ALA A 66 11.60 -15.96 -1.85
C ALA A 66 10.99 -17.19 -1.14
N PRO A 67 10.73 -18.30 -1.87
CA PRO A 67 10.33 -19.55 -1.26
C PRO A 67 11.33 -20.04 -0.20
N GLY A 68 10.83 -20.57 0.92
CA GLY A 68 11.63 -21.05 2.05
C GLY A 68 12.25 -19.95 2.91
N SER A 69 11.87 -18.68 2.68
CA SER A 69 12.38 -17.55 3.46
C SER A 69 11.87 -17.56 4.90
N ARG A 70 12.76 -17.24 5.84
CA ARG A 70 12.47 -17.03 7.26
C ARG A 70 13.39 -15.95 7.78
N PHE A 71 12.83 -15.02 8.55
CA PHE A 71 13.56 -13.87 9.05
C PHE A 71 13.50 -13.83 10.58
N PRO A 72 14.53 -13.27 11.23
CA PRO A 72 14.49 -13.02 12.67
C PRO A 72 13.31 -12.14 13.06
N HIS A 73 12.88 -12.29 14.29
CA HIS A 73 11.91 -11.36 14.88
C HIS A 73 12.44 -9.92 14.78
N HIS A 74 11.58 -9.01 14.39
CA HIS A 74 11.87 -7.58 14.37
C HIS A 74 10.62 -6.78 14.76
N ASP A 75 10.86 -5.58 15.27
CA ASP A 75 9.82 -4.67 15.75
C ASP A 75 9.43 -3.66 14.67
N HIS A 76 8.19 -3.21 14.73
CA HIS A 76 7.63 -2.13 13.91
C HIS A 76 7.35 -0.88 14.75
N PRO A 77 8.37 -0.06 15.06
CA PRO A 77 8.18 1.12 15.91
C PRO A 77 7.18 2.13 15.35
N GLY A 78 7.10 2.24 14.02
CA GLY A 78 6.17 3.11 13.31
C GLY A 78 4.94 2.41 12.74
N GLY A 79 4.73 1.13 13.11
CA GLY A 79 3.65 0.29 12.58
C GLY A 79 3.89 -0.25 11.18
N GLU A 80 3.19 -1.31 10.86
CA GLU A 80 3.16 -1.98 9.56
C GLU A 80 1.72 -2.29 9.15
N GLU A 81 1.38 -1.99 7.91
CA GLU A 81 0.12 -2.37 7.29
C GLU A 81 0.44 -3.13 5.99
N PHE A 82 -0.15 -4.30 5.77
CA PHE A 82 0.08 -5.02 4.52
C PHE A 82 -1.17 -5.74 4.00
N PHE A 83 -1.15 -5.94 2.67
CA PHE A 83 -2.11 -6.76 1.95
C PHE A 83 -1.35 -7.83 1.15
N VAL A 84 -1.73 -9.10 1.29
CA VAL A 84 -1.09 -10.21 0.57
C VAL A 84 -1.63 -10.27 -0.86
N LEU A 85 -0.75 -10.02 -1.83
CA LEU A 85 -1.08 -10.01 -3.26
C LEU A 85 -1.04 -11.41 -3.86
N GLU A 86 -0.04 -12.22 -3.45
CA GLU A 86 0.20 -13.56 -3.99
C GLU A 86 0.87 -14.44 -2.94
N GLY A 87 0.58 -15.76 -3.00
CA GLY A 87 1.19 -16.74 -2.12
C GLY A 87 0.69 -16.67 -0.69
N THR A 88 1.56 -17.05 0.26
CA THR A 88 1.25 -17.10 1.69
C THR A 88 2.34 -16.44 2.50
N PHE A 89 2.02 -15.31 3.12
CA PHE A 89 2.86 -14.70 4.15
C PHE A 89 2.63 -15.44 5.47
N GLN A 90 3.70 -15.66 6.23
CA GLN A 90 3.67 -16.44 7.47
C GLN A 90 4.41 -15.70 8.58
N ASP A 91 3.90 -15.79 9.79
CA ASP A 91 4.59 -15.42 11.02
C ASP A 91 4.20 -16.37 12.16
N GLU A 92 4.61 -16.07 13.40
CA GLU A 92 4.28 -16.87 14.58
C GLU A 92 2.78 -16.88 14.92
N THR A 93 1.98 -15.99 14.34
CA THR A 93 0.53 -15.91 14.58
C THR A 93 -0.28 -16.70 13.54
N GLY A 94 0.35 -17.14 12.45
CA GLY A 94 -0.26 -18.03 11.47
C GLY A 94 0.07 -17.73 10.01
N ASP A 95 -0.78 -18.26 9.13
CA ASP A 95 -0.68 -18.14 7.68
C ASP A 95 -1.67 -17.09 7.16
N PHE A 96 -1.17 -16.21 6.29
CA PHE A 96 -1.91 -15.14 5.63
C PHE A 96 -1.86 -15.36 4.12
N HIS A 97 -2.93 -15.92 3.57
CA HIS A 97 -3.04 -16.20 2.13
C HIS A 97 -3.32 -14.93 1.32
N ALA A 98 -3.12 -15.01 0.01
CA ALA A 98 -3.49 -13.93 -0.91
C ALA A 98 -4.91 -13.42 -0.65
N GLY A 99 -5.09 -12.10 -0.55
CA GLY A 99 -6.32 -11.44 -0.11
C GLY A 99 -6.41 -11.15 1.40
N SER A 100 -5.44 -11.62 2.20
CA SER A 100 -5.36 -11.23 3.63
C SER A 100 -4.90 -9.79 3.80
N TYR A 101 -5.50 -9.10 4.76
CA TYR A 101 -5.13 -7.74 5.17
C TYR A 101 -4.76 -7.73 6.65
N VAL A 102 -3.64 -7.10 6.99
CA VAL A 102 -3.11 -7.04 8.35
C VAL A 102 -2.67 -5.62 8.69
N ARG A 103 -3.03 -5.18 9.89
CA ARG A 103 -2.52 -3.97 10.54
C ARG A 103 -1.84 -4.35 11.85
N ASN A 104 -0.59 -3.97 11.94
CA ASN A 104 0.28 -4.12 13.09
C ASN A 104 0.64 -2.71 13.60
N PRO A 105 -0.02 -2.19 14.65
CA PRO A 105 0.21 -0.84 15.16
C PRO A 105 1.63 -0.64 15.70
N PRO A 106 2.05 0.62 15.96
CA PRO A 106 3.36 0.92 16.52
C PRO A 106 3.70 0.11 17.76
N GLY A 107 4.93 -0.41 17.84
CA GLY A 107 5.41 -1.22 18.96
C GLY A 107 5.08 -2.72 18.85
N THR A 108 4.44 -3.15 17.78
CA THR A 108 4.30 -4.59 17.47
C THR A 108 5.55 -5.11 16.77
N GLY A 109 5.66 -6.43 16.67
CA GLY A 109 6.74 -7.10 15.94
C GLY A 109 6.33 -8.53 15.61
N HIS A 110 7.09 -9.14 14.69
CA HIS A 110 6.91 -10.53 14.29
C HIS A 110 8.20 -11.14 13.67
N ALA A 111 8.17 -12.43 13.41
CA ALA A 111 9.19 -13.18 12.68
C ALA A 111 8.62 -13.65 11.33
N PRO A 112 8.71 -12.83 10.26
CA PRO A 112 8.07 -13.15 8.99
C PRO A 112 8.77 -14.24 8.21
N GLY A 113 8.02 -14.89 7.34
CA GLY A 113 8.54 -15.88 6.41
C GLY A 113 7.52 -16.23 5.33
N SER A 114 7.95 -17.10 4.41
CA SER A 114 7.07 -17.70 3.42
C SER A 114 7.66 -19.02 2.93
N GLN A 115 6.96 -20.11 3.15
CA GLN A 115 7.42 -21.43 2.71
C GLN A 115 7.35 -21.56 1.16
N GLU A 116 6.32 -21.02 0.56
CA GLU A 116 6.07 -21.13 -0.89
C GLU A 116 6.50 -19.87 -1.64
N GLY A 117 6.88 -18.82 -0.92
CA GLY A 117 7.06 -17.48 -1.43
C GLY A 117 5.76 -16.69 -1.42
N CYS A 118 5.86 -15.37 -1.28
CA CYS A 118 4.72 -14.49 -1.34
C CYS A 118 5.10 -13.10 -1.87
N THR A 119 4.08 -12.37 -2.28
CA THR A 119 4.19 -10.95 -2.62
C THR A 119 3.17 -10.17 -1.80
N ILE A 120 3.61 -9.11 -1.15
CA ILE A 120 2.77 -8.24 -0.33
C ILE A 120 2.84 -6.79 -0.82
N PHE A 121 1.77 -6.05 -0.65
CA PHE A 121 1.76 -4.59 -0.68
C PHE A 121 1.84 -4.11 0.76
N VAL A 122 2.88 -3.36 1.10
CA VAL A 122 3.20 -3.01 2.50
C VAL A 122 3.41 -1.52 2.67
N LYS A 123 2.96 -1.00 3.79
CA LYS A 123 3.11 0.38 4.25
C LYS A 123 3.76 0.38 5.62
N LEU A 124 4.89 1.09 5.75
CA LEU A 124 5.69 1.18 6.96
C LEU A 124 5.72 2.63 7.47
N TRP A 125 5.69 2.81 8.79
CA TRP A 125 5.79 4.13 9.44
C TRP A 125 4.70 5.11 8.97
N GLN A 126 3.46 4.61 8.80
CA GLN A 126 2.31 5.39 8.34
C GLN A 126 1.13 5.30 9.31
N PHE A 127 1.42 5.02 10.57
CA PHE A 127 0.44 5.02 11.66
C PHE A 127 0.54 6.29 12.49
N ARG A 128 -0.57 6.72 13.05
CA ARG A 128 -0.59 7.69 14.15
C ARG A 128 -0.01 7.02 15.41
N GLN A 129 0.63 7.81 16.26
CA GLN A 129 1.21 7.28 17.52
C GLN A 129 0.15 6.71 18.47
N ASP A 130 -1.05 7.27 18.43
CA ASP A 130 -2.20 6.87 19.25
C ASP A 130 -3.02 5.73 18.65
N ASP A 131 -2.70 5.29 17.45
CA ASP A 131 -3.36 4.15 16.80
C ASP A 131 -2.77 2.84 17.31
N GLN A 132 -3.56 2.12 18.12
CA GLN A 132 -3.20 0.84 18.70
C GLN A 132 -4.10 -0.30 18.19
N GLU A 133 -4.87 -0.04 17.14
CA GLU A 133 -5.83 -1.01 16.63
C GLU A 133 -5.15 -2.05 15.73
N ARG A 134 -5.04 -3.27 16.25
CA ARG A 134 -4.53 -4.43 15.51
C ARG A 134 -5.67 -5.10 14.75
N ILE A 135 -5.51 -5.29 13.45
CA ILE A 135 -6.51 -5.94 12.58
C ILE A 135 -5.86 -7.07 11.79
N THR A 136 -6.58 -8.16 11.71
CA THR A 136 -6.34 -9.24 10.75
C THR A 136 -7.65 -9.55 10.05
N ARG A 137 -7.66 -9.48 8.72
CA ARG A 137 -8.76 -9.92 7.86
C ARG A 137 -8.26 -11.02 6.94
N ARG A 138 -8.92 -12.16 6.96
CA ARG A 138 -8.67 -13.24 6.00
C ARG A 138 -9.36 -12.94 4.67
N PRO A 139 -9.01 -13.64 3.57
CA PRO A 139 -9.68 -13.43 2.29
C PRO A 139 -11.20 -13.53 2.42
N GLY A 140 -11.92 -12.50 1.96
CA GLY A 140 -13.37 -12.41 2.03
C GLY A 140 -13.95 -11.90 3.36
N GLU A 141 -13.12 -11.66 4.38
CA GLU A 141 -13.55 -11.04 5.63
C GLU A 141 -13.58 -9.51 5.51
N GLY A 142 -14.50 -8.89 6.22
CA GLY A 142 -14.70 -7.45 6.30
C GLY A 142 -16.18 -7.12 6.35
N GLU A 143 -16.48 -5.83 6.49
CA GLU A 143 -17.86 -5.34 6.54
C GLU A 143 -18.30 -4.90 5.14
N GLN A 144 -19.50 -5.29 4.72
CA GLN A 144 -20.05 -4.81 3.45
C GLN A 144 -20.41 -3.34 3.58
N ALA A 145 -19.93 -2.52 2.66
CA ALA A 145 -20.28 -1.11 2.59
C ALA A 145 -21.45 -0.87 1.64
N ASP A 146 -22.12 0.28 1.81
CA ASP A 146 -23.06 0.76 0.82
C ASP A 146 -22.38 0.98 -0.53
N LEU A 147 -23.02 0.52 -1.59
CA LEU A 147 -22.49 0.58 -2.94
C LEU A 147 -22.72 1.94 -3.57
N SER A 148 -21.67 2.52 -4.12
CA SER A 148 -21.77 3.68 -5.01
C SER A 148 -22.11 3.23 -6.44
N PRO A 149 -22.72 4.10 -7.28
CA PRO A 149 -22.95 3.76 -8.69
C PRO A 149 -21.69 3.30 -9.40
N GLY A 150 -21.76 2.15 -10.08
CA GLY A 150 -20.63 1.55 -10.79
C GLY A 150 -19.70 0.69 -9.92
N VAL A 151 -20.01 0.47 -8.64
CA VAL A 151 -19.34 -0.45 -7.73
C VAL A 151 -20.20 -1.69 -7.54
N LEU A 152 -19.67 -2.87 -7.85
CA LEU A 152 -20.36 -4.16 -7.71
C LEU A 152 -20.26 -4.74 -6.30
N ALA A 153 -19.11 -4.51 -5.65
CA ALA A 153 -18.86 -4.93 -4.29
C ALA A 153 -17.92 -3.93 -3.60
N SER A 154 -18.13 -3.70 -2.32
CA SER A 154 -17.26 -2.88 -1.48
C SER A 154 -17.16 -3.51 -0.09
N THR A 155 -15.96 -3.93 0.29
CA THR A 155 -15.67 -4.55 1.59
C THR A 155 -14.75 -3.65 2.39
N VAL A 156 -15.20 -3.18 3.55
CA VAL A 156 -14.39 -2.40 4.49
C VAL A 156 -13.47 -3.36 5.25
N LEU A 157 -12.18 -3.20 5.06
CA LEU A 157 -11.14 -3.94 5.77
C LEU A 157 -10.82 -3.28 7.12
N PHE A 158 -10.84 -1.95 7.13
CA PHE A 158 -10.58 -1.12 8.31
C PHE A 158 -11.27 0.25 8.19
N ASP A 159 -11.79 0.76 9.31
CA ASP A 159 -12.33 2.12 9.42
C ASP A 159 -12.29 2.54 10.90
N ASN A 160 -11.55 3.59 11.21
CA ASN A 160 -11.49 4.19 12.55
C ASN A 160 -11.94 5.66 12.58
N GLY A 161 -12.57 6.12 11.49
CA GLY A 161 -13.01 7.50 11.32
C GLY A 161 -11.90 8.48 10.89
N HIS A 162 -10.61 8.09 10.99
CA HIS A 162 -9.48 8.86 10.48
C HIS A 162 -8.97 8.33 9.15
N GLU A 163 -9.02 7.02 8.99
CA GLU A 163 -8.66 6.35 7.74
C GLU A 163 -9.64 5.22 7.46
N ARG A 164 -9.85 4.94 6.19
CA ARG A 164 -10.74 3.88 5.74
C ARG A 164 -10.08 3.10 4.62
N VAL A 165 -9.97 1.77 4.81
CA VAL A 165 -9.39 0.85 3.84
C VAL A 165 -10.49 -0.07 3.32
N ARG A 166 -10.58 -0.21 1.98
CA ARG A 166 -11.60 -1.01 1.31
C ARG A 166 -11.02 -1.85 0.19
N LEU A 167 -11.68 -2.96 -0.10
CA LEU A 167 -11.61 -3.63 -1.40
C LEU A 167 -12.87 -3.30 -2.17
N GLU A 168 -12.71 -2.91 -3.42
CA GLU A 168 -13.84 -2.61 -4.31
C GLU A 168 -13.69 -3.36 -5.63
N ASP A 169 -14.81 -3.92 -6.10
CA ASP A 169 -14.96 -4.41 -7.46
C ASP A 169 -15.79 -3.40 -8.26
N TRP A 170 -15.18 -2.84 -9.30
CA TRP A 170 -15.79 -1.85 -10.16
C TRP A 170 -16.40 -2.48 -11.41
N GLU A 171 -17.60 -2.04 -11.76
CA GLU A 171 -18.37 -2.58 -12.89
C GLU A 171 -17.68 -2.32 -14.24
N PRO A 172 -17.63 -3.32 -15.15
CA PRO A 172 -17.12 -3.14 -16.50
C PRO A 172 -17.72 -1.92 -17.22
N GLY A 173 -16.85 -1.08 -17.76
CA GLY A 173 -17.24 0.12 -18.51
C GLY A 173 -17.81 1.27 -17.69
N ALA A 174 -17.94 1.12 -16.37
CA ALA A 174 -18.48 2.16 -15.50
C ALA A 174 -17.65 3.45 -15.52
N ARG A 175 -18.31 4.54 -15.17
CA ARG A 175 -17.68 5.83 -14.88
C ARG A 175 -17.89 6.15 -13.40
N LEU A 176 -16.81 6.26 -12.68
CA LEU A 176 -16.81 6.51 -11.25
C LEU A 176 -16.20 7.87 -10.96
N ARG A 177 -16.76 8.54 -9.95
CA ARG A 177 -16.13 9.69 -9.32
C ARG A 177 -15.99 9.40 -7.84
N LEU A 178 -14.75 9.35 -7.37
CA LEU A 178 -14.41 9.24 -5.96
C LEU A 178 -14.03 10.62 -5.43
N ASP A 179 -14.81 11.14 -4.50
CA ASP A 179 -14.44 12.34 -3.78
C ASP A 179 -13.28 12.03 -2.83
N ASN A 180 -12.37 12.99 -2.68
CA ASN A 180 -11.14 12.82 -1.94
C ASN A 180 -10.89 14.07 -1.07
N PRO A 181 -11.57 14.20 0.07
CA PRO A 181 -11.38 15.35 0.94
C PRO A 181 -10.01 15.37 1.64
N ASP A 182 -9.46 14.21 2.00
CA ASP A 182 -8.33 14.10 2.92
C ASP A 182 -7.04 13.58 2.28
N GLY A 183 -7.19 12.70 1.31
CA GLY A 183 -6.13 12.00 0.61
C GLY A 183 -6.61 10.62 0.17
N LEU A 184 -6.12 10.15 -0.97
CA LEU A 184 -6.51 8.88 -1.56
C LEU A 184 -5.29 8.13 -2.05
N GLU A 185 -5.20 6.86 -1.69
CA GLU A 185 -4.22 5.93 -2.22
C GLU A 185 -4.91 4.67 -2.72
N LEU A 186 -4.51 4.18 -3.87
CA LEU A 186 -5.06 2.94 -4.41
C LEU A 186 -3.98 2.07 -5.08
N LEU A 187 -4.25 0.78 -5.10
CA LEU A 187 -3.52 -0.23 -5.86
C LEU A 187 -4.52 -1.04 -6.68
N VAL A 188 -4.28 -1.17 -7.99
CA VAL A 188 -5.06 -2.05 -8.85
C VAL A 188 -4.63 -3.50 -8.60
N LEU A 189 -5.55 -4.34 -8.17
CA LEU A 189 -5.32 -5.76 -7.89
C LEU A 189 -5.56 -6.64 -9.11
N ALA A 190 -6.61 -6.32 -9.90
CA ALA A 190 -6.95 -7.02 -11.14
C ALA A 190 -7.59 -6.06 -12.14
N ASP A 191 -7.42 -6.38 -13.43
CA ASP A 191 -7.95 -5.64 -14.56
C ASP A 191 -7.55 -4.16 -14.55
N GLY A 192 -8.45 -3.19 -14.72
CA GLY A 192 -8.01 -1.81 -14.63
C GLY A 192 -9.00 -0.74 -15.07
N PHE A 193 -8.53 0.51 -15.03
CA PHE A 193 -9.28 1.70 -15.40
C PHE A 193 -8.38 2.76 -16.04
N SER A 194 -8.96 3.85 -16.54
CA SER A 194 -8.26 5.06 -16.96
C SER A 194 -8.81 6.28 -16.22
N ASP A 195 -7.95 7.22 -15.84
CA ASP A 195 -8.36 8.51 -15.25
C ASP A 195 -8.42 9.66 -16.30
N GLY A 196 -8.29 9.30 -17.58
CA GLY A 196 -8.25 10.24 -18.70
C GLY A 196 -6.86 10.81 -18.99
N ARG A 197 -5.88 10.58 -18.11
CA ARG A 197 -4.47 10.93 -18.32
C ARG A 197 -3.66 9.70 -18.70
N GLU A 198 -3.93 8.57 -18.03
CA GLU A 198 -3.25 7.31 -18.26
C GLU A 198 -4.13 6.10 -17.90
N ALA A 199 -3.68 4.91 -18.30
CA ALA A 199 -4.34 3.66 -17.97
C ALA A 199 -3.65 3.02 -16.76
N PHE A 200 -4.47 2.47 -15.86
CA PHE A 200 -4.05 1.76 -14.67
C PHE A 200 -4.40 0.29 -14.83
N GLU A 201 -3.38 -0.53 -14.86
CA GLU A 201 -3.45 -1.99 -14.96
C GLU A 201 -3.05 -2.61 -13.61
N ARG A 202 -3.13 -3.93 -13.49
CA ARG A 202 -2.71 -4.65 -12.28
C ARG A 202 -1.35 -4.19 -11.77
N GLN A 203 -1.24 -3.95 -10.44
CA GLN A 203 -0.10 -3.37 -9.73
C GLN A 203 0.22 -1.91 -10.14
N SER A 204 -0.70 -1.20 -10.77
CA SER A 204 -0.61 0.26 -10.84
C SER A 204 -1.00 0.86 -9.50
N TRP A 205 -0.16 1.75 -8.99
CA TRP A 205 -0.36 2.50 -7.76
C TRP A 205 -0.59 3.97 -8.07
N LEU A 206 -1.58 4.56 -7.40
CA LEU A 206 -1.92 5.98 -7.48
C LEU A 206 -2.07 6.55 -6.08
N ARG A 207 -1.51 7.75 -5.87
CA ARG A 207 -1.78 8.59 -4.70
C ARG A 207 -2.23 9.97 -5.15
N LEU A 208 -3.34 10.45 -4.59
CA LEU A 208 -3.90 11.76 -4.85
C LEU A 208 -3.89 12.61 -3.58
N PRO A 209 -3.44 13.88 -3.66
CA PRO A 209 -3.53 14.81 -2.53
C PRO A 209 -4.97 15.14 -2.19
N ALA A 210 -5.20 15.61 -0.97
CA ALA A 210 -6.50 16.11 -0.53
C ALA A 210 -7.12 17.10 -1.51
N GLY A 211 -8.43 17.03 -1.68
CA GLY A 211 -9.19 17.87 -2.59
C GLY A 211 -9.10 17.49 -4.07
N SER A 212 -8.31 16.47 -4.43
CA SER A 212 -8.17 15.99 -5.82
C SER A 212 -9.03 14.75 -6.05
N PRO A 213 -10.25 14.86 -6.63
CA PRO A 213 -11.10 13.71 -6.87
C PRO A 213 -10.51 12.79 -7.93
N LEU A 214 -10.79 11.50 -7.82
CA LEU A 214 -10.53 10.53 -8.89
C LEU A 214 -11.75 10.41 -9.80
N ASN A 215 -11.55 10.64 -11.10
CA ASN A 215 -12.52 10.29 -12.12
C ASN A 215 -11.99 9.06 -12.87
N ALA A 216 -12.66 7.93 -12.73
CA ALA A 216 -12.24 6.67 -13.33
C ALA A 216 -13.22 6.25 -14.42
N ARG A 217 -12.66 5.75 -15.53
CA ARG A 217 -13.39 5.00 -16.55
C ARG A 217 -12.87 3.56 -16.51
N VAL A 218 -13.69 2.65 -16.06
CA VAL A 218 -13.36 1.24 -15.87
C VAL A 218 -13.20 0.55 -17.22
N GLY A 219 -12.27 -0.37 -17.31
CA GLY A 219 -12.03 -1.20 -18.49
C GLY A 219 -13.18 -2.18 -18.77
N PRO A 220 -13.11 -2.92 -19.91
CA PRO A 220 -14.18 -3.83 -20.32
C PRO A 220 -14.32 -5.05 -19.39
N ASP A 221 -13.28 -5.39 -18.63
CA ASP A 221 -13.26 -6.54 -17.73
C ASP A 221 -13.54 -6.19 -16.28
N GLY A 222 -13.77 -4.89 -15.98
CA GLY A 222 -13.95 -4.39 -14.63
C GLY A 222 -12.64 -3.88 -14.04
N ALA A 223 -12.60 -3.76 -12.70
CA ALA A 223 -11.37 -3.55 -11.94
C ALA A 223 -11.57 -3.94 -10.47
N THR A 224 -10.60 -4.63 -9.89
CA THR A 224 -10.55 -4.87 -8.44
C THR A 224 -9.48 -3.95 -7.83
N ILE A 225 -9.87 -3.18 -6.83
CA ILE A 225 -9.05 -2.10 -6.26
C ILE A 225 -8.92 -2.27 -4.74
N TRP A 226 -7.68 -2.22 -4.23
CA TRP A 226 -7.42 -1.85 -2.85
C TRP A 226 -7.38 -0.34 -2.75
N LEU A 227 -8.14 0.24 -1.82
CA LEU A 227 -8.37 1.67 -1.70
C LEU A 227 -8.21 2.11 -0.25
N LYS A 228 -7.41 3.17 -0.01
CA LYS A 228 -7.28 3.83 1.29
C LYS A 228 -7.61 5.31 1.17
N ALA A 229 -8.61 5.76 1.90
CA ALA A 229 -8.92 7.17 2.13
C ALA A 229 -8.37 7.56 3.51
N ALA A 230 -7.44 8.51 3.55
CA ALA A 230 -6.77 8.93 4.78
C ALA A 230 -6.05 10.27 4.58
N PRO A 231 -5.86 11.09 5.62
CA PRO A 231 -4.93 12.21 5.59
C PRO A 231 -3.52 11.74 5.19
N LEU A 232 -2.95 12.35 4.16
CA LEU A 232 -1.58 12.03 3.74
C LEU A 232 -0.54 12.66 4.66
N PHE A 233 -0.87 13.83 5.25
CA PHE A 233 -0.07 14.48 6.27
C PHE A 233 -0.56 14.01 7.63
N LEU A 234 0.29 13.31 8.34
CA LEU A 234 0.00 12.82 9.67
C LEU A 234 0.78 13.67 10.67
N ASP A 235 0.07 14.48 11.46
CA ASP A 235 0.68 15.36 12.46
C ASP A 235 1.23 14.61 13.68
N ASN A 236 0.85 13.35 13.84
CA ASN A 236 1.16 12.52 14.99
C ASN A 236 1.70 11.15 14.57
N VAL A 237 2.73 11.11 13.71
CA VAL A 237 3.45 9.87 13.37
C VAL A 237 4.65 9.66 14.27
N VAL A 238 4.99 8.40 14.49
CA VAL A 238 6.26 8.05 15.14
C VAL A 238 7.41 8.56 14.27
N GLN A 239 8.29 9.35 14.84
CA GLN A 239 9.49 9.83 14.16
C GLN A 239 10.57 8.76 14.18
N PHE A 240 11.41 8.71 13.15
CA PHE A 240 12.53 7.74 13.02
C PHE A 240 13.88 8.43 13.03
#